data_6528d6ce1cca8e4daa6ec900628d9533
#
_entry.id   6528d6ce1cca8e4daa6ec900628d9533
#
_cell.length_a   1.000
_cell.length_b   1.000
_cell.length_c   1.000
_cell.angle_alpha   90.00
_cell.angle_beta   90.00
_cell.angle_gamma   90.00
#
_symmetry.space_group_name_H-M   'P 1'
#
loop_
_entity.id
_entity.type
_entity.pdbx_description
1 polymer ?
#
loop_
_entity_poly.entity_id
_entity_poly.type
_entity_poly.pdbx_seq_one_letter_code
_entity_poly.pdbx_strand_id
1 'polypeptide(L)'
;KNGYLLIILHFDNTLYINLSMTKIYKFQDDISTEALKDLEKCSSLAIDTEGSGLQIPHRDKLSLIQFSTGNNDAYIIQPNRKNYKAPNIVKILENAKVTKIGHYLRYDVSGLEYFLKCNVKNIFDTKVASKLCRTYSQNHGLKDLVLEFCGKKLDKRLGSSDWNKKLDELTDAQLQYCSNDVIYLHKIRDALHKMLVRENRLELYENSIHFLKTRIKLDQSGFTEDIFQH
;
A
#
# COMPACT_ATOMS: atom_id res chain seq x y z
N LYS A 1 -10.48 -28.58 5.75
CA LYS A 1 -9.67 -29.56 4.95
C LYS A 1 -8.79 -28.72 4.04
N ASN A 2 -7.51 -28.62 4.37
CA ASN A 2 -6.50 -27.87 3.64
C ASN A 2 -6.13 -28.64 2.38
N GLY A 3 -6.48 -28.11 1.21
CA GLY A 3 -6.06 -28.66 -0.08
C GLY A 3 -4.75 -28.04 -0.50
N TYR A 4 -3.62 -28.69 -0.20
CA TYR A 4 -2.34 -28.40 -0.84
C TYR A 4 -2.32 -29.13 -2.18
N LEU A 5 -2.30 -28.40 -3.30
CA LEU A 5 -2.00 -28.99 -4.59
C LEU A 5 -0.48 -29.10 -4.74
N LEU A 6 0.08 -30.27 -4.41
CA LEU A 6 1.46 -30.61 -4.63
C LEU A 6 1.58 -31.16 -6.05
N ILE A 7 2.11 -30.37 -6.99
CA ILE A 7 2.50 -30.89 -8.30
C ILE A 7 3.98 -31.26 -8.21
N ILE A 8 4.24 -32.58 -8.12
CA ILE A 8 5.60 -33.14 -8.24
C ILE A 8 5.78 -33.47 -9.73
N LEU A 9 6.63 -32.71 -10.42
CA LEU A 9 7.17 -33.11 -11.70
C LEU A 9 8.64 -33.42 -11.53
N HIS A 10 8.97 -34.69 -11.69
CA HIS A 10 10.35 -35.17 -11.84
C HIS A 10 10.79 -34.88 -13.27
N PHE A 11 11.91 -34.18 -13.45
CA PHE A 11 13.02 -34.46 -14.35
C PHE A 11 14.05 -33.32 -14.30
N ASP A 12 15.29 -33.67 -14.07
CA ASP A 12 16.58 -33.01 -14.19
C ASP A 12 16.62 -31.48 -14.46
N ASN A 13 17.24 -30.74 -13.52
CA ASN A 13 17.45 -29.29 -13.52
C ASN A 13 16.19 -28.43 -13.30
N THR A 14 15.37 -28.78 -12.34
CA THR A 14 14.14 -28.04 -12.05
C THR A 14 14.38 -26.94 -11.00
N LEU A 15 14.27 -25.71 -11.45
CA LEU A 15 14.08 -24.54 -10.60
C LEU A 15 12.74 -24.72 -9.84
N TYR A 16 12.79 -24.98 -8.53
CA TYR A 16 11.58 -25.04 -7.71
C TYR A 16 10.99 -23.62 -7.58
N ILE A 17 9.97 -23.32 -8.37
CA ILE A 17 9.13 -22.13 -8.16
C ILE A 17 8.08 -22.53 -7.14
N ASN A 18 8.36 -22.23 -5.87
CA ASN A 18 7.37 -22.34 -4.82
C ASN A 18 6.37 -21.18 -4.97
N LEU A 19 5.28 -21.40 -5.70
CA LEU A 19 4.16 -20.46 -5.78
C LEU A 19 3.38 -20.56 -4.46
N SER A 20 3.89 -19.94 -3.40
CA SER A 20 3.12 -19.79 -2.17
C SER A 20 1.91 -18.89 -2.50
N MET A 21 0.71 -19.41 -2.27
CA MET A 21 -0.49 -18.59 -2.38
C MET A 21 -0.43 -17.45 -1.37
N THR A 22 -0.89 -16.24 -1.75
CA THR A 22 -0.99 -15.11 -0.84
C THR A 22 -1.91 -15.47 0.34
N LYS A 23 -1.42 -15.29 1.57
CA LYS A 23 -2.23 -15.45 2.77
C LYS A 23 -3.01 -14.17 3.02
N ILE A 24 -4.33 -14.25 2.99
CA ILE A 24 -5.21 -13.10 3.22
C ILE A 24 -5.82 -13.22 4.62
N TYR A 25 -5.57 -12.20 5.44
CA TYR A 25 -6.16 -12.04 6.77
C TYR A 25 -7.22 -10.93 6.72
N LYS A 26 -8.42 -11.22 7.18
CA LYS A 26 -9.54 -10.26 7.20
C LYS A 26 -9.82 -9.78 8.62
N PHE A 27 -9.97 -8.47 8.78
CA PHE A 27 -10.27 -7.84 10.07
C PHE A 27 -11.43 -6.86 9.95
N GLN A 28 -12.31 -6.90 10.92
CA GLN A 28 -13.39 -5.94 11.06
C GLN A 28 -13.02 -4.91 12.13
N ASP A 29 -13.22 -3.63 11.84
CA ASP A 29 -12.99 -2.45 12.69
C ASP A 29 -11.50 -2.14 12.94
N ASP A 30 -10.73 -3.07 13.48
CA ASP A 30 -9.31 -2.91 13.82
C ASP A 30 -8.57 -4.25 13.68
N ILE A 31 -7.25 -4.23 13.61
CA ILE A 31 -6.43 -5.45 13.70
C ILE A 31 -6.37 -5.97 15.14
N SER A 32 -6.18 -7.29 15.29
CA SER A 32 -6.01 -7.88 16.63
C SER A 32 -4.68 -7.43 17.27
N THR A 33 -4.59 -7.55 18.60
CA THR A 33 -3.35 -7.26 19.33
C THR A 33 -2.20 -8.19 18.91
N GLU A 34 -2.49 -9.43 18.53
CA GLU A 34 -1.53 -10.40 18.03
C GLU A 34 -0.99 -9.95 16.66
N ALA A 35 -1.90 -9.58 15.74
CA ALA A 35 -1.51 -9.04 14.44
C ALA A 35 -0.65 -7.78 14.59
N LEU A 36 -1.02 -6.85 15.48
CA LEU A 36 -0.22 -5.66 15.78
C LEU A 36 1.20 -6.04 16.21
N LYS A 37 1.36 -6.99 17.15
CA LYS A 37 2.67 -7.44 17.61
C LYS A 37 3.54 -7.99 16.48
N ASP A 38 2.93 -8.67 15.51
CA ASP A 38 3.66 -9.20 14.36
C ASP A 38 4.05 -8.08 13.37
N LEU A 39 3.16 -7.13 13.13
CA LEU A 39 3.45 -5.96 12.29
C LEU A 39 4.52 -5.05 12.90
N GLU A 40 4.56 -4.90 14.24
CA GLU A 40 5.58 -4.10 14.95
C GLU A 40 7.00 -4.70 14.86
N LYS A 41 7.14 -5.99 14.53
CA LYS A 41 8.45 -6.63 14.33
C LYS A 41 9.07 -6.32 12.97
N CYS A 42 8.26 -5.85 12.01
CA CYS A 42 8.73 -5.55 10.67
C CYS A 42 9.46 -4.20 10.63
N SER A 43 10.53 -4.10 9.84
CA SER A 43 11.20 -2.82 9.57
C SER A 43 10.40 -1.95 8.58
N SER A 44 9.51 -2.56 7.82
CA SER A 44 8.66 -1.88 6.86
C SER A 44 7.34 -2.61 6.66
N LEU A 45 6.29 -1.85 6.33
CA LEU A 45 4.93 -2.30 6.14
C LEU A 45 4.38 -1.67 4.86
N ALA A 46 3.98 -2.48 3.89
CA ALA A 46 3.26 -1.99 2.72
C ALA A 46 1.85 -1.58 3.14
N ILE A 47 1.38 -0.44 2.61
CA ILE A 47 0.05 0.09 2.88
C ILE A 47 -0.63 0.54 1.59
N ASP A 48 -1.93 0.36 1.53
CA ASP A 48 -2.82 0.86 0.49
C ASP A 48 -4.21 1.07 1.07
N THR A 49 -5.08 1.81 0.38
CA THR A 49 -6.46 2.03 0.82
C THR A 49 -7.44 1.98 -0.35
N GLU A 50 -8.67 1.55 -0.05
CA GLU A 50 -9.78 1.68 -0.97
C GLU A 50 -10.85 2.61 -0.38
N GLY A 51 -11.49 3.38 -1.24
CA GLY A 51 -12.51 4.34 -0.82
C GLY A 51 -13.56 4.58 -1.88
N SER A 52 -14.51 5.46 -1.58
CA SER A 52 -15.55 5.86 -2.54
C SER A 52 -15.07 6.87 -3.58
N GLY A 53 -13.80 7.32 -3.50
CA GLY A 53 -13.15 8.25 -4.43
C GLY A 53 -11.98 8.98 -3.78
N LEU A 54 -11.48 10.02 -4.45
CA LEU A 54 -10.25 10.73 -4.09
C LEU A 54 -10.47 12.09 -3.42
N GLN A 55 -11.73 12.51 -3.23
CA GLN A 55 -12.04 13.80 -2.62
C GLN A 55 -12.22 13.70 -1.10
N ILE A 56 -11.15 13.38 -0.42
CA ILE A 56 -11.08 13.34 1.04
C ILE A 56 -10.60 14.71 1.56
N PRO A 57 -11.26 15.31 2.56
CA PRO A 57 -12.34 14.75 3.41
C PRO A 57 -13.77 15.05 2.93
N HIS A 58 -13.94 15.77 1.82
CA HIS A 58 -15.18 16.49 1.55
C HIS A 58 -16.34 15.59 1.10
N ARG A 59 -16.07 14.56 0.29
CA ARG A 59 -17.10 13.68 -0.26
C ARG A 59 -16.86 12.21 0.04
N ASP A 60 -15.61 11.78 -0.08
CA ASP A 60 -15.26 10.36 -0.17
C ASP A 60 -14.83 9.79 1.16
N LYS A 61 -15.16 8.51 1.39
CA LYS A 61 -14.94 7.81 2.66
C LYS A 61 -13.90 6.71 2.47
N LEU A 62 -13.11 6.48 3.50
CA LEU A 62 -12.23 5.33 3.62
C LEU A 62 -13.05 4.06 3.84
N SER A 63 -12.91 3.07 2.96
CA SER A 63 -13.67 1.82 2.98
C SER A 63 -12.86 0.62 3.42
N LEU A 64 -11.63 0.48 2.92
CA LEU A 64 -10.72 -0.61 3.29
C LEU A 64 -9.32 -0.07 3.52
N ILE A 65 -8.56 -0.76 4.35
CA ILE A 65 -7.14 -0.55 4.59
C ILE A 65 -6.44 -1.87 4.31
N GLN A 66 -5.35 -1.84 3.55
CA GLN A 66 -4.54 -3.01 3.26
C GLN A 66 -3.15 -2.85 3.83
N PHE A 67 -2.62 -3.94 4.42
CA PHE A 67 -1.22 -4.05 4.83
C PHE A 67 -0.58 -5.31 4.27
N SER A 68 0.75 -5.30 4.11
CA SER A 68 1.57 -6.49 3.86
C SER A 68 2.93 -6.33 4.53
N THR A 69 3.43 -7.43 5.10
CA THR A 69 4.78 -7.49 5.67
C THR A 69 5.87 -7.80 4.64
N GLY A 70 5.47 -8.09 3.39
CA GLY A 70 6.37 -8.53 2.31
C GLY A 70 6.59 -10.05 2.25
N ASN A 71 5.96 -10.82 3.14
CA ASN A 71 6.05 -12.29 3.22
C ASN A 71 4.92 -12.99 2.43
N ASN A 72 4.48 -12.38 1.33
CA ASN A 72 3.35 -12.85 0.54
C ASN A 72 2.06 -12.99 1.36
N ASP A 73 1.85 -12.06 2.27
CA ASP A 73 0.66 -11.91 3.10
C ASP A 73 -0.07 -10.60 2.77
N ALA A 74 -1.35 -10.56 3.03
CA ALA A 74 -2.15 -9.34 2.98
C ALA A 74 -3.14 -9.30 4.14
N TYR A 75 -3.17 -8.19 4.84
CA TYR A 75 -4.12 -7.88 5.90
C TYR A 75 -5.14 -6.92 5.30
N ILE A 76 -6.39 -7.32 5.20
CA ILE A 76 -7.48 -6.50 4.65
C ILE A 76 -8.41 -6.14 5.80
N ILE A 77 -8.51 -4.86 6.08
CA ILE A 77 -9.23 -4.34 7.22
C ILE A 77 -10.38 -3.44 6.73
N GLN A 78 -11.60 -3.70 7.21
CA GLN A 78 -12.72 -2.81 7.04
C GLN A 78 -12.93 -1.99 8.31
N PRO A 79 -12.55 -0.68 8.32
CA PRO A 79 -12.72 0.16 9.51
C PRO A 79 -14.20 0.41 9.82
N ASN A 80 -14.51 0.68 11.07
CA ASN A 80 -15.85 1.07 11.49
C ASN A 80 -16.18 2.47 10.96
N ARG A 81 -16.97 2.55 9.89
CA ARG A 81 -17.30 3.79 9.19
C ARG A 81 -18.18 4.76 9.97
N LYS A 82 -18.68 4.37 11.16
CA LYS A 82 -19.44 5.28 12.03
C LYS A 82 -18.54 6.12 12.90
N ASN A 83 -17.39 5.61 13.33
CA ASN A 83 -16.51 6.28 14.29
C ASN A 83 -15.01 6.19 13.93
N TYR A 84 -14.62 5.31 13.00
CA TYR A 84 -13.22 5.05 12.59
C TYR A 84 -12.26 4.78 13.76
N LYS A 85 -12.77 4.18 14.85
CA LYS A 85 -11.94 3.88 16.02
C LYS A 85 -11.13 2.60 15.77
N ALA A 86 -9.80 2.75 15.56
CA ALA A 86 -8.88 1.66 15.26
C ALA A 86 -7.52 1.89 15.94
N PRO A 87 -7.43 1.76 17.28
CA PRO A 87 -6.24 2.10 18.03
C PRO A 87 -4.99 1.29 17.67
N ASN A 88 -5.13 0.02 17.27
CA ASN A 88 -4.00 -0.80 16.85
C ASN A 88 -3.46 -0.36 15.48
N ILE A 89 -4.34 -0.03 14.55
CA ILE A 89 -3.94 0.54 13.25
C ILE A 89 -3.26 1.90 13.47
N VAL A 90 -3.81 2.77 14.28
CA VAL A 90 -3.18 4.06 14.61
C VAL A 90 -1.77 3.85 15.17
N LYS A 91 -1.62 2.91 16.10
CA LYS A 91 -0.32 2.61 16.72
C LYS A 91 0.74 2.20 15.70
N ILE A 92 0.41 1.32 14.75
CA ILE A 92 1.39 0.89 13.72
C ILE A 92 1.67 2.00 12.70
N LEU A 93 0.67 2.79 12.32
CA LEU A 93 0.85 3.92 11.39
C LEU A 93 1.74 5.03 11.98
N GLU A 94 1.62 5.29 13.27
CA GLU A 94 2.43 6.30 14.00
C GLU A 94 3.81 5.79 14.43
N ASN A 95 4.09 4.49 14.31
CA ASN A 95 5.39 3.93 14.66
C ASN A 95 6.47 4.39 13.67
N ALA A 96 7.32 5.32 14.09
CA ALA A 96 8.41 5.87 13.28
C ALA A 96 9.52 4.83 12.93
N LYS A 97 9.59 3.71 13.66
CA LYS A 97 10.57 2.64 13.40
C LYS A 97 10.18 1.74 12.22
N VAL A 98 8.90 1.75 11.84
CA VAL A 98 8.36 0.98 10.72
C VAL A 98 8.14 1.91 9.54
N THR A 99 8.79 1.65 8.41
CA THR A 99 8.57 2.42 7.18
C THR A 99 7.28 1.99 6.50
N LYS A 100 6.32 2.90 6.31
CA LYS A 100 5.11 2.64 5.53
C LYS A 100 5.41 2.82 4.06
N ILE A 101 5.30 1.75 3.29
CA ILE A 101 5.56 1.72 1.84
C ILE A 101 4.23 1.75 1.11
N GLY A 102 4.06 2.67 0.17
CA GLY A 102 2.87 2.67 -0.69
C GLY A 102 3.17 3.21 -2.08
N HIS A 103 2.13 3.27 -2.90
CA HIS A 103 2.23 3.78 -4.26
C HIS A 103 1.28 4.95 -4.46
N TYR A 104 1.83 6.18 -4.54
CA TYR A 104 1.05 7.41 -4.63
C TYR A 104 0.28 7.74 -3.36
N LEU A 105 0.99 7.70 -2.24
CA LEU A 105 0.47 7.80 -0.87
C LEU A 105 -0.29 9.09 -0.51
N ARG A 106 -0.33 10.08 -1.41
CA ARG A 106 -1.02 11.36 -1.17
C ARG A 106 -2.45 11.17 -0.69
N TYR A 107 -3.20 10.27 -1.33
CA TYR A 107 -4.61 10.01 -0.99
C TYR A 107 -4.76 9.05 0.18
N ASP A 108 -3.97 7.99 0.21
CA ASP A 108 -4.00 7.00 1.29
C ASP A 108 -3.70 7.63 2.64
N VAL A 109 -2.58 8.36 2.72
CA VAL A 109 -2.19 9.06 3.95
C VAL A 109 -3.21 10.14 4.32
N SER A 110 -3.76 10.88 3.35
CA SER A 110 -4.82 11.86 3.61
C SER A 110 -6.04 11.20 4.24
N GLY A 111 -6.50 10.08 3.68
CA GLY A 111 -7.64 9.32 4.21
C GLY A 111 -7.38 8.74 5.59
N LEU A 112 -6.24 8.09 5.78
CA LEU A 112 -5.84 7.51 7.06
C LEU A 112 -5.76 8.57 8.15
N GLU A 113 -5.06 9.69 7.90
CA GLU A 113 -4.91 10.76 8.90
C GLU A 113 -6.24 11.45 9.21
N TYR A 114 -7.08 11.69 8.20
CA TYR A 114 -8.36 12.34 8.41
C TYR A 114 -9.34 11.49 9.20
N PHE A 115 -9.54 10.23 8.80
CA PHE A 115 -10.56 9.37 9.39
C PHE A 115 -10.09 8.73 10.70
N LEU A 116 -8.86 8.25 10.79
CA LEU A 116 -8.34 7.60 12.00
C LEU A 116 -7.79 8.61 13.03
N LYS A 117 -7.70 9.91 12.68
CA LYS A 117 -7.13 10.97 13.55
C LYS A 117 -5.71 10.64 14.00
N CYS A 118 -4.89 10.13 13.10
CA CYS A 118 -3.50 9.74 13.34
C CYS A 118 -2.52 10.62 12.55
N ASN A 119 -1.22 10.43 12.82
CA ASN A 119 -0.13 11.02 12.06
C ASN A 119 0.74 9.90 11.49
N VAL A 120 0.56 9.56 10.22
CA VAL A 120 1.35 8.50 9.55
C VAL A 120 2.82 8.93 9.49
N LYS A 121 3.71 8.16 10.10
CA LYS A 121 5.15 8.47 10.19
C LYS A 121 5.97 7.55 9.31
N ASN A 122 7.14 8.04 8.86
CA ASN A 122 8.13 7.27 8.11
C ASN A 122 7.51 6.58 6.89
N ILE A 123 7.25 7.36 5.84
CA ILE A 123 6.62 6.89 4.59
C ILE A 123 7.64 6.76 3.46
N PHE A 124 7.44 5.78 2.58
CA PHE A 124 8.14 5.60 1.33
C PHE A 124 7.13 5.49 0.17
N ASP A 125 7.09 6.51 -0.68
CA ASP A 125 6.21 6.54 -1.86
C ASP A 125 6.96 6.04 -3.10
N THR A 126 6.54 4.88 -3.60
CA THR A 126 7.16 4.24 -4.77
C THR A 126 6.91 4.99 -6.07
N LYS A 127 5.83 5.77 -6.20
CA LYS A 127 5.57 6.59 -7.40
C LYS A 127 6.48 7.81 -7.45
N VAL A 128 6.67 8.49 -6.32
CA VAL A 128 7.62 9.62 -6.21
C VAL A 128 9.04 9.13 -6.49
N ALA A 129 9.45 8.03 -5.84
CA ALA A 129 10.75 7.40 -6.09
C ALA A 129 10.94 7.07 -7.58
N SER A 130 9.95 6.40 -8.18
CA SER A 130 9.98 6.05 -9.61
C SER A 130 10.14 7.25 -10.52
N LYS A 131 9.40 8.33 -10.27
CA LYS A 131 9.51 9.56 -11.07
C LYS A 131 10.92 10.20 -10.98
N LEU A 132 11.53 10.14 -9.80
CA LEU A 132 12.84 10.72 -9.58
C LEU A 132 13.98 9.87 -10.16
N CYS A 133 13.91 8.54 -10.14
CA CYS A 133 15.02 7.70 -10.57
C CYS A 133 14.83 7.00 -11.93
N ARG A 134 13.59 6.89 -12.45
CA ARG A 134 13.28 6.25 -13.75
C ARG A 134 12.94 7.28 -14.81
N THR A 135 13.83 8.24 -15.04
CA THR A 135 13.63 9.33 -16.03
C THR A 135 13.61 8.87 -17.49
N TYR A 136 13.98 7.62 -17.76
CA TYR A 136 13.90 6.97 -19.07
C TYR A 136 12.48 6.48 -19.42
N SER A 137 11.52 6.53 -18.49
CA SER A 137 10.16 6.03 -18.66
C SER A 137 9.13 7.07 -18.25
N GLN A 138 7.99 7.08 -18.93
CA GLN A 138 6.79 7.84 -18.50
C GLN A 138 5.80 6.95 -17.71
N ASN A 139 6.08 5.65 -17.60
CA ASN A 139 5.22 4.66 -16.96
C ASN A 139 5.61 4.48 -15.50
N HIS A 140 4.94 5.23 -14.60
CA HIS A 140 5.17 5.22 -13.17
C HIS A 140 3.98 4.63 -12.38
N GLY A 141 3.06 3.93 -13.04
CA GLY A 141 1.93 3.26 -12.39
C GLY A 141 2.37 1.98 -11.66
N LEU A 142 1.63 1.58 -10.62
CA LEU A 142 1.96 0.37 -9.87
C LEU A 142 2.04 -0.87 -10.78
N LYS A 143 1.12 -1.03 -11.74
CA LYS A 143 1.14 -2.13 -12.71
C LYS A 143 2.44 -2.21 -13.51
N ASP A 144 2.99 -1.03 -13.88
CA ASP A 144 4.21 -0.95 -14.68
C ASP A 144 5.43 -1.30 -13.83
N LEU A 145 5.46 -0.83 -12.56
CA LEU A 145 6.52 -1.17 -11.62
C LEU A 145 6.50 -2.66 -11.24
N VAL A 146 5.32 -3.24 -11.04
CA VAL A 146 5.18 -4.68 -10.76
C VAL A 146 5.62 -5.50 -11.96
N LEU A 147 5.28 -5.09 -13.17
CA LEU A 147 5.76 -5.76 -14.37
C LEU A 147 7.29 -5.71 -14.48
N GLU A 148 7.88 -4.53 -14.31
CA GLU A 148 9.33 -4.32 -14.45
C GLU A 148 10.14 -5.02 -13.35
N PHE A 149 9.77 -4.84 -12.08
CA PHE A 149 10.57 -5.32 -10.96
C PHE A 149 10.18 -6.71 -10.45
N CYS A 150 8.94 -7.15 -10.73
CA CYS A 150 8.43 -8.44 -10.24
C CYS A 150 8.10 -9.43 -11.35
N GLY A 151 8.07 -9.02 -12.63
CA GLY A 151 7.72 -9.87 -13.76
C GLY A 151 6.25 -10.34 -13.74
N LYS A 152 5.36 -9.61 -13.03
CA LYS A 152 3.95 -9.95 -12.88
C LYS A 152 3.07 -8.92 -13.58
N LYS A 153 1.97 -9.38 -14.17
CA LYS A 153 0.95 -8.49 -14.74
C LYS A 153 -0.18 -8.31 -13.73
N LEU A 154 -0.48 -7.06 -13.36
CA LEU A 154 -1.63 -6.74 -12.51
C LEU A 154 -2.86 -6.48 -13.36
N ASP A 155 -3.98 -7.05 -12.92
CA ASP A 155 -5.31 -6.72 -13.43
C ASP A 155 -5.89 -5.56 -12.62
N LYS A 156 -6.11 -4.42 -13.26
CA LYS A 156 -6.63 -3.21 -12.62
C LYS A 156 -8.12 -2.94 -12.91
N ARG A 157 -8.83 -3.90 -13.53
CA ARG A 157 -10.26 -3.75 -13.86
C ARG A 157 -11.16 -3.58 -12.64
N LEU A 158 -10.73 -4.05 -11.47
CA LEU A 158 -11.50 -3.96 -10.22
C LEU A 158 -11.25 -2.67 -9.42
N GLY A 159 -10.37 -1.77 -9.86
CA GLY A 159 -10.06 -0.52 -9.13
C GLY A 159 -11.27 0.40 -8.92
N SER A 160 -12.30 0.32 -9.77
CA SER A 160 -13.57 1.05 -9.63
C SER A 160 -14.71 0.20 -9.04
N SER A 161 -14.38 -0.87 -8.30
CA SER A 161 -15.38 -1.69 -7.62
C SER A 161 -16.12 -0.93 -6.53
N ASP A 162 -17.32 -1.41 -6.18
CA ASP A 162 -18.01 -0.93 -4.98
C ASP A 162 -17.33 -1.48 -3.72
N TRP A 163 -16.50 -0.65 -3.11
CA TRP A 163 -15.79 -0.95 -1.86
C TRP A 163 -16.64 -0.68 -0.61
N ASN A 164 -17.90 -0.25 -0.77
CA ASN A 164 -18.81 0.00 0.35
C ASN A 164 -19.51 -1.26 0.87
N LYS A 165 -19.35 -2.39 0.20
CA LYS A 165 -19.85 -3.69 0.65
C LYS A 165 -19.22 -4.10 1.98
N LYS A 166 -19.88 -5.01 2.70
CA LYS A 166 -19.28 -5.62 3.89
C LYS A 166 -18.10 -6.49 3.51
N LEU A 167 -17.14 -6.63 4.42
CA LEU A 167 -15.91 -7.39 4.19
C LEU A 167 -16.19 -8.85 3.76
N ASP A 168 -17.24 -9.47 4.30
CA ASP A 168 -17.64 -10.85 3.97
C ASP A 168 -18.38 -10.96 2.62
N GLU A 169 -18.84 -9.83 2.07
CA GLU A 169 -19.49 -9.76 0.75
C GLU A 169 -18.50 -9.49 -0.39
N LEU A 170 -17.23 -9.23 -0.07
CA LEU A 170 -16.19 -9.06 -1.07
C LEU A 170 -15.87 -10.38 -1.73
N THR A 171 -15.81 -10.37 -3.06
CA THR A 171 -15.43 -11.55 -3.85
C THR A 171 -13.95 -11.87 -3.70
N ASP A 172 -13.56 -13.13 -3.93
CA ASP A 172 -12.14 -13.53 -3.95
C ASP A 172 -11.31 -12.68 -4.94
N ALA A 173 -11.90 -12.30 -6.08
CA ALA A 173 -11.25 -11.42 -7.04
C ALA A 173 -10.97 -10.01 -6.47
N GLN A 174 -11.90 -9.43 -5.68
CA GLN A 174 -11.70 -8.16 -4.99
C GLN A 174 -10.65 -8.28 -3.89
N LEU A 175 -10.68 -9.35 -3.09
CA LEU A 175 -9.68 -9.60 -2.06
C LEU A 175 -8.28 -9.79 -2.67
N GLN A 176 -8.19 -10.51 -3.79
CA GLN A 176 -6.92 -10.68 -4.51
C GLN A 176 -6.44 -9.35 -5.11
N TYR A 177 -7.35 -8.50 -5.62
CA TYR A 177 -7.02 -7.17 -6.11
C TYR A 177 -6.37 -6.34 -4.99
N CYS A 178 -7.03 -6.18 -3.84
CA CYS A 178 -6.50 -5.47 -2.67
C CYS A 178 -5.14 -6.02 -2.21
N SER A 179 -4.98 -7.36 -2.24
CA SER A 179 -3.72 -8.01 -1.87
C SER A 179 -2.59 -7.65 -2.85
N ASN A 180 -2.88 -7.63 -4.15
CA ASN A 180 -1.90 -7.33 -5.19
C ASN A 180 -1.36 -5.90 -5.10
N ASP A 181 -2.09 -4.97 -4.53
CA ASP A 181 -1.67 -3.58 -4.39
C ASP A 181 -0.62 -3.39 -3.27
N VAL A 182 -0.46 -4.37 -2.38
CA VAL A 182 0.50 -4.29 -1.27
C VAL A 182 1.65 -5.32 -1.32
N ILE A 183 1.43 -6.55 -1.80
CA ILE A 183 2.41 -7.64 -1.66
C ILE A 183 3.71 -7.44 -2.45
N TYR A 184 3.69 -6.60 -3.50
CA TYR A 184 4.85 -6.35 -4.35
C TYR A 184 5.67 -5.11 -3.92
N LEU A 185 5.13 -4.28 -3.02
CA LEU A 185 5.69 -2.96 -2.72
C LEU A 185 7.07 -3.02 -2.07
N HIS A 186 7.36 -4.04 -1.26
CA HIS A 186 8.69 -4.20 -0.64
C HIS A 186 9.78 -4.38 -1.69
N LYS A 187 9.56 -5.29 -2.65
CA LYS A 187 10.53 -5.53 -3.74
C LYS A 187 10.72 -4.31 -4.62
N ILE A 188 9.63 -3.60 -4.92
CA ILE A 188 9.66 -2.35 -5.69
C ILE A 188 10.43 -1.27 -4.92
N ARG A 189 10.17 -1.09 -3.62
CA ARG A 189 10.87 -0.15 -2.75
C ARG A 189 12.37 -0.39 -2.76
N ASP A 190 12.80 -1.65 -2.59
CA ASP A 190 14.20 -2.00 -2.53
C ASP A 190 14.93 -1.71 -3.86
N ALA A 191 14.29 -2.00 -4.98
CA ALA A 191 14.82 -1.67 -6.30
C ALA A 191 14.92 -0.16 -6.52
N LEU A 192 13.86 0.59 -6.23
CA LEU A 192 13.83 2.04 -6.42
C LEU A 192 14.78 2.77 -5.47
N HIS A 193 14.92 2.31 -4.22
CA HIS A 193 15.89 2.89 -3.27
C HIS A 193 17.33 2.75 -3.80
N LYS A 194 17.72 1.57 -4.30
CA LYS A 194 19.03 1.37 -4.93
C LYS A 194 19.24 2.30 -6.13
N MET A 195 18.20 2.51 -6.93
CA MET A 195 18.26 3.43 -8.06
C MET A 195 18.40 4.89 -7.60
N LEU A 196 17.67 5.33 -6.59
CA LEU A 196 17.80 6.70 -6.03
C LEU A 196 19.23 6.97 -5.55
N VAL A 197 19.83 6.00 -4.85
CA VAL A 197 21.25 6.11 -4.41
C VAL A 197 22.18 6.19 -5.61
N ARG A 198 22.05 5.28 -6.58
CA ARG A 198 22.89 5.26 -7.80
C ARG A 198 22.81 6.55 -8.58
N GLU A 199 21.62 7.13 -8.72
CA GLU A 199 21.38 8.38 -9.46
C GLU A 199 21.68 9.64 -8.64
N ASN A 200 22.18 9.49 -7.39
CA ASN A 200 22.43 10.60 -6.45
C ASN A 200 21.18 11.48 -6.22
N ARG A 201 20.01 10.86 -6.05
CA ARG A 201 18.70 11.54 -5.91
C ARG A 201 17.99 11.21 -4.59
N LEU A 202 18.68 10.57 -3.64
CA LEU A 202 18.07 10.16 -2.38
C LEU A 202 17.65 11.38 -1.56
N GLU A 203 18.51 12.39 -1.42
CA GLU A 203 18.19 13.65 -0.70
C GLU A 203 16.98 14.36 -1.33
N LEU A 204 16.96 14.47 -2.67
CA LEU A 204 15.82 15.07 -3.38
C LEU A 204 14.53 14.29 -3.12
N TYR A 205 14.60 12.96 -3.05
CA TYR A 205 13.47 12.12 -2.70
C TYR A 205 13.00 12.38 -1.26
N GLU A 206 13.89 12.41 -0.29
CA GLU A 206 13.56 12.64 1.12
C GLU A 206 12.89 14.02 1.31
N ASN A 207 13.41 15.05 0.69
CA ASN A 207 12.81 16.39 0.70
C ASN A 207 11.42 16.40 0.05
N SER A 208 11.23 15.65 -1.05
CA SER A 208 9.92 15.49 -1.70
C SER A 208 8.91 14.79 -0.80
N ILE A 209 9.35 13.78 -0.01
CA ILE A 209 8.48 13.09 0.96
C ILE A 209 8.13 14.00 2.15
N HIS A 210 9.04 14.83 2.62
CA HIS A 210 8.70 15.85 3.62
C HIS A 210 7.64 16.82 3.10
N PHE A 211 7.78 17.28 1.86
CA PHE A 211 6.78 18.15 1.23
C PHE A 211 5.45 17.45 1.00
N LEU A 212 5.42 16.14 0.76
CA LEU A 212 4.18 15.37 0.59
C LEU A 212 3.23 15.54 1.78
N LYS A 213 3.75 15.59 3.01
CA LYS A 213 2.94 15.86 4.22
C LYS A 213 2.30 17.26 4.18
N THR A 214 3.03 18.24 3.68
CA THR A 214 2.51 19.60 3.46
C THR A 214 1.46 19.60 2.36
N ARG A 215 1.71 18.90 1.24
CA ARG A 215 0.76 18.77 0.14
C ARG A 215 -0.59 18.17 0.61
N ILE A 216 -0.54 17.14 1.44
CA ILE A 216 -1.74 16.53 2.03
C ILE A 216 -2.53 17.55 2.87
N LYS A 217 -1.86 18.37 3.69
CA LYS A 217 -2.52 19.42 4.47
C LYS A 217 -3.14 20.49 3.57
N LEU A 218 -2.46 20.87 2.49
CA LEU A 218 -3.00 21.82 1.51
C LEU A 218 -4.28 21.26 0.86
N ASP A 219 -4.29 19.98 0.46
CA ASP A 219 -5.48 19.33 -0.10
C ASP A 219 -6.66 19.34 0.89
N GLN A 220 -6.40 18.96 2.14
CA GLN A 220 -7.41 18.96 3.20
C GLN A 220 -7.93 20.35 3.55
N SER A 221 -7.14 21.40 3.26
CA SER A 221 -7.52 22.80 3.44
C SER A 221 -8.15 23.43 2.18
N GLY A 222 -8.37 22.63 1.12
CA GLY A 222 -9.03 23.08 -0.10
C GLY A 222 -8.09 23.64 -1.18
N PHE A 223 -6.77 23.66 -0.95
CA PHE A 223 -5.78 24.07 -1.96
C PHE A 223 -5.42 22.88 -2.85
N THR A 224 -6.27 22.54 -3.81
CA THR A 224 -6.08 21.37 -4.68
C THR A 224 -5.10 21.62 -5.83
N GLU A 225 -4.97 22.87 -6.22
CA GLU A 225 -4.02 23.31 -7.26
C GLU A 225 -2.57 23.34 -6.77
N ASP A 226 -1.62 23.42 -7.69
CA ASP A 226 -0.23 23.66 -7.35
C ASP A 226 -0.05 25.12 -6.93
N ILE A 227 0.24 25.35 -5.64
CA ILE A 227 0.42 26.72 -5.09
C ILE A 227 1.65 27.44 -5.64
N PHE A 228 2.55 26.75 -6.33
CA PHE A 228 3.73 27.33 -6.98
C PHE A 228 3.53 27.54 -8.49
N GLN A 229 2.39 27.13 -9.02
CA GLN A 229 2.09 27.35 -10.44
C GLN A 229 1.78 28.82 -10.69
N HIS A 230 2.36 29.35 -11.77
CA HIS A 230 2.08 30.71 -12.28
C HIS A 230 0.75 30.76 -13.00
#